data_378c63da6ba74f89fece5e3aba857caf
#
_entry.id   378c63da6ba74f89fece5e3aba857caf
#
_cell.length_a   1.000
_cell.length_b   1.000
_cell.length_c   1.000
_cell.angle_alpha   90.00
_cell.angle_beta   90.00
_cell.angle_gamma   90.00
#
_symmetry.space_group_name_H-M   'P 1'
#
loop_
_entity.id
_entity.type
_entity.pdbx_description
1 polymer ?
#
loop_
_entity_poly.entity_id
_entity_poly.type
_entity_poly.pdbx_seq_one_letter_code
_entity_poly.pdbx_strand_id
1 'polypeptide(L)'
;GFFTVNPNSSKVLVLFGAYKGTVKDNGFFWANPFFSKQKISLRARNFDSERVKVNDKIGNPILINVILVWKVKDTYKAAFDVDKYEEFVRVQTDAAVRKLAGSYSYDNFDDAQSEITLRSGMDEVNEALENEITERLTMAGIEVMEARIGYLAYAPEIASSMLKRQQAVAIVAARKKIVEGAVGMVEDALLRLSEDKIIDFDEDKKASMVSNLLVVLCGDKEATPVINTGTLHS
;
A
#
# COMPACT_ATOMS: atom_id res chain seq x y z
N GLY A 1 -44.58 11.67 -24.24
CA GLY A 1 -44.11 12.40 -25.37
C GLY A 1 -42.77 11.93 -25.88
N PHE A 2 -42.20 12.68 -26.77
CA PHE A 2 -40.91 12.41 -27.37
C PHE A 2 -39.76 12.67 -26.37
N PHE A 3 -38.67 11.91 -26.47
CA PHE A 3 -37.46 12.12 -25.72
C PHE A 3 -36.24 11.54 -26.43
N THR A 4 -35.08 12.07 -26.08
CA THR A 4 -33.78 11.61 -26.62
C THR A 4 -32.97 10.89 -25.53
N VAL A 5 -32.24 9.88 -25.92
CA VAL A 5 -31.25 9.17 -25.11
C VAL A 5 -29.88 9.37 -25.75
N ASN A 6 -28.97 10.00 -25.02
CA ASN A 6 -27.61 10.23 -25.51
C ASN A 6 -26.75 8.97 -25.33
N PRO A 7 -25.67 8.80 -26.08
CA PRO A 7 -24.72 7.71 -25.88
C PRO A 7 -24.23 7.65 -24.42
N ASN A 8 -24.11 6.44 -23.89
CA ASN A 8 -23.72 6.18 -22.51
C ASN A 8 -24.61 6.89 -21.46
N SER A 9 -25.89 7.04 -21.78
CA SER A 9 -26.93 7.43 -20.82
C SER A 9 -28.14 6.52 -20.96
N SER A 10 -28.96 6.49 -19.94
CA SER A 10 -30.20 5.73 -19.93
C SER A 10 -31.35 6.57 -19.42
N LYS A 11 -32.57 6.16 -19.75
CA LYS A 11 -33.78 6.70 -19.12
C LYS A 11 -34.60 5.58 -18.50
N VAL A 12 -34.77 5.68 -17.21
CA VAL A 12 -35.67 4.81 -16.42
C VAL A 12 -37.10 5.35 -16.58
N LEU A 13 -38.01 4.48 -16.99
CA LEU A 13 -39.41 4.80 -17.23
C LEU A 13 -40.30 4.27 -16.13
N VAL A 14 -41.06 5.17 -15.47
CA VAL A 14 -41.98 4.83 -14.41
C VAL A 14 -43.38 5.36 -14.77
N LEU A 15 -44.40 4.52 -14.64
CA LEU A 15 -45.80 4.88 -14.89
C LEU A 15 -46.59 4.68 -13.61
N PHE A 16 -47.14 5.75 -13.04
CA PHE A 16 -47.95 5.73 -11.83
C PHE A 16 -47.29 4.91 -10.69
N GLY A 17 -45.98 5.11 -10.49
CA GLY A 17 -45.23 4.40 -9.44
C GLY A 17 -44.71 3.00 -9.86
N ALA A 18 -45.15 2.45 -11.01
CA ALA A 18 -44.65 1.17 -11.48
C ALA A 18 -43.47 1.34 -12.47
N TYR A 19 -42.39 0.63 -12.21
CA TYR A 19 -41.26 0.53 -13.16
C TYR A 19 -41.72 -0.21 -14.42
N LYS A 20 -41.43 0.37 -15.59
CA LYS A 20 -41.83 -0.18 -16.90
C LYS A 20 -40.65 -0.55 -17.79
N GLY A 21 -39.46 -0.20 -17.38
CA GLY A 21 -38.23 -0.54 -18.09
C GLY A 21 -37.25 0.62 -18.17
N THR A 22 -36.08 0.34 -18.75
CA THR A 22 -35.02 1.33 -18.98
C THR A 22 -34.60 1.31 -20.42
N VAL A 23 -34.58 2.48 -21.07
CA VAL A 23 -34.08 2.67 -22.42
C VAL A 23 -32.58 3.01 -22.32
N LYS A 24 -31.71 2.12 -22.82
CA LYS A 24 -30.25 2.28 -22.85
C LYS A 24 -29.73 2.63 -24.23
N ASP A 25 -30.48 2.29 -25.28
CA ASP A 25 -30.12 2.57 -26.65
C ASP A 25 -30.18 4.08 -26.91
N ASN A 26 -29.18 4.60 -27.61
CA ASN A 26 -29.16 6.01 -28.00
C ASN A 26 -30.08 6.25 -29.20
N GLY A 27 -30.76 7.37 -29.16
CA GLY A 27 -31.65 7.74 -30.24
C GLY A 27 -32.81 8.61 -29.80
N PHE A 28 -33.81 8.72 -30.70
CA PHE A 28 -35.04 9.46 -30.50
C PHE A 28 -36.19 8.48 -30.29
N PHE A 29 -36.89 8.62 -29.19
CA PHE A 29 -37.94 7.71 -28.76
C PHE A 29 -39.23 8.44 -28.44
N TRP A 30 -40.32 7.70 -28.52
CA TRP A 30 -41.62 8.14 -28.06
C TRP A 30 -42.12 7.22 -26.95
N ALA A 31 -42.66 7.81 -25.89
CA ALA A 31 -43.35 7.06 -24.82
C ALA A 31 -44.57 7.85 -24.38
N ASN A 32 -45.50 7.17 -23.72
CA ASN A 32 -46.69 7.78 -23.14
C ASN A 32 -46.28 9.03 -22.32
N PRO A 33 -46.94 10.18 -22.52
CA PRO A 33 -46.67 11.43 -21.78
C PRO A 33 -46.71 11.27 -20.24
N PHE A 34 -47.47 10.34 -19.74
CA PHE A 34 -47.60 10.07 -18.29
C PHE A 34 -46.41 9.32 -17.68
N PHE A 35 -45.45 8.87 -18.48
CA PHE A 35 -44.23 8.31 -17.95
C PHE A 35 -43.34 9.38 -17.31
N SER A 36 -42.98 9.17 -16.05
CA SER A 36 -41.84 9.82 -15.44
C SER A 36 -40.54 9.24 -16.00
N LYS A 37 -39.57 10.10 -16.34
CA LYS A 37 -38.36 9.74 -17.04
C LYS A 37 -37.14 10.21 -16.22
N GLN A 38 -36.49 9.29 -15.51
CA GLN A 38 -35.28 9.59 -14.75
C GLN A 38 -34.04 9.27 -15.61
N LYS A 39 -33.16 10.25 -15.79
CA LYS A 39 -31.91 10.08 -16.53
C LYS A 39 -30.83 9.53 -15.60
N ILE A 40 -30.16 8.45 -16.02
CA ILE A 40 -29.00 7.89 -15.34
C ILE A 40 -27.82 7.83 -16.33
N SER A 41 -26.64 8.30 -15.91
CA SER A 41 -25.43 8.22 -16.69
C SER A 41 -24.81 6.83 -16.53
N LEU A 42 -24.44 6.20 -17.66
CA LEU A 42 -23.72 4.91 -17.70
C LEU A 42 -22.21 5.11 -17.91
N ARG A 43 -21.74 6.36 -17.92
CA ARG A 43 -20.32 6.68 -18.09
C ARG A 43 -19.55 6.31 -16.86
N ALA A 44 -18.29 5.90 -17.05
CA ALA A 44 -17.36 5.76 -15.94
C ALA A 44 -17.16 7.11 -15.24
N ARG A 45 -17.06 7.07 -13.93
CA ARG A 45 -16.84 8.22 -13.05
C ARG A 45 -15.69 7.93 -12.12
N ASN A 46 -14.88 8.95 -11.87
CA ASN A 46 -13.85 8.90 -10.87
C ASN A 46 -14.41 9.47 -9.56
N PHE A 47 -14.09 8.82 -8.48
CA PHE A 47 -14.31 9.28 -7.12
C PHE A 47 -12.98 9.25 -6.39
N ASP A 48 -12.54 10.41 -5.92
CA ASP A 48 -11.38 10.57 -5.06
C ASP A 48 -11.91 10.85 -3.65
N SER A 49 -11.72 9.90 -2.72
CA SER A 49 -12.22 10.05 -1.36
C SER A 49 -11.43 11.13 -0.61
N GLU A 50 -12.03 11.72 0.38
CA GLU A 50 -11.30 12.56 1.33
C GLU A 50 -10.29 11.70 2.11
N ARG A 51 -9.26 12.34 2.65
CA ARG A 51 -8.29 11.66 3.52
C ARG A 51 -8.96 11.33 4.84
N VAL A 52 -9.10 10.05 5.11
CA VAL A 52 -9.72 9.56 6.33
C VAL A 52 -8.64 9.14 7.32
N LYS A 53 -8.75 9.62 8.55
CA LYS A 53 -7.91 9.16 9.66
C LYS A 53 -8.48 7.87 10.22
N VAL A 54 -7.68 6.82 10.20
CA VAL A 54 -8.03 5.47 10.68
C VAL A 54 -6.85 4.86 11.43
N ASN A 55 -7.10 3.83 12.21
CA ASN A 55 -6.04 3.05 12.82
C ASN A 55 -5.74 1.82 11.96
N ASP A 56 -4.45 1.51 11.82
CA ASP A 56 -4.01 0.27 11.20
C ASP A 56 -4.23 -0.94 12.12
N LYS A 57 -3.88 -2.16 11.66
CA LYS A 57 -4.02 -3.42 12.40
C LYS A 57 -3.33 -3.38 13.78
N ILE A 58 -2.25 -2.61 13.93
CA ILE A 58 -1.46 -2.49 15.16
C ILE A 58 -1.99 -1.37 16.07
N GLY A 59 -2.85 -0.49 15.54
CA GLY A 59 -3.42 0.65 16.26
C GLY A 59 -2.72 1.99 15.98
N ASN A 60 -1.82 2.06 15.01
CA ASN A 60 -1.20 3.31 14.61
C ASN A 60 -2.17 4.17 13.80
N PRO A 61 -2.34 5.47 14.11
CA PRO A 61 -3.18 6.35 13.31
C PRO A 61 -2.51 6.68 11.97
N ILE A 62 -3.23 6.41 10.89
CA ILE A 62 -2.82 6.67 9.51
C ILE A 62 -3.86 7.54 8.80
N LEU A 63 -3.41 8.27 7.79
CA LEU A 63 -4.23 8.97 6.82
C LEU A 63 -4.23 8.20 5.52
N ILE A 64 -5.41 7.85 5.05
CA ILE A 64 -5.59 7.09 3.81
C ILE A 64 -6.70 7.71 2.98
N ASN A 65 -6.53 7.74 1.66
CA ASN A 65 -7.62 7.96 0.72
C ASN A 65 -7.60 6.93 -0.40
N VAL A 66 -8.70 6.83 -1.12
CA VAL A 66 -8.90 5.88 -2.20
C VAL A 66 -9.41 6.59 -3.44
N ILE A 67 -8.87 6.17 -4.58
CA ILE A 67 -9.36 6.55 -5.91
C ILE A 67 -10.15 5.36 -6.44
N LEU A 68 -11.42 5.61 -6.75
CA LEU A 68 -12.37 4.62 -7.25
C LEU A 68 -12.86 5.02 -8.63
N VAL A 69 -12.78 4.11 -9.59
CA VAL A 69 -13.41 4.25 -10.91
C VAL A 69 -14.61 3.30 -10.97
N TRP A 70 -15.78 3.86 -11.23
CA TRP A 70 -17.03 3.11 -11.20
C TRP A 70 -18.02 3.58 -12.26
N LYS A 71 -19.01 2.75 -12.58
CA LYS A 71 -20.14 3.08 -13.45
C LYS A 71 -21.42 2.39 -13.00
N VAL A 72 -22.56 2.90 -13.44
CA VAL A 72 -23.84 2.22 -13.21
C VAL A 72 -24.00 1.10 -14.24
N LYS A 73 -24.21 -0.13 -13.78
CA LYS A 73 -24.46 -1.33 -14.57
C LYS A 73 -25.96 -1.66 -14.59
N ASP A 74 -26.57 -1.68 -13.42
CA ASP A 74 -28.00 -1.93 -13.25
C ASP A 74 -28.71 -0.63 -12.85
N THR A 75 -29.44 -0.10 -13.81
CA THR A 75 -30.17 1.18 -13.64
C THR A 75 -31.40 1.06 -12.76
N TYR A 76 -32.00 -0.14 -12.65
CA TYR A 76 -33.12 -0.37 -11.73
C TYR A 76 -32.65 -0.25 -10.28
N LYS A 77 -31.62 -1.01 -9.93
CA LYS A 77 -31.05 -0.97 -8.59
C LYS A 77 -30.57 0.42 -8.21
N ALA A 78 -29.87 1.12 -9.12
CA ALA A 78 -29.39 2.46 -8.88
C ALA A 78 -30.49 3.51 -8.71
N ALA A 79 -31.68 3.27 -9.29
CA ALA A 79 -32.79 4.19 -9.22
C ALA A 79 -33.73 3.94 -8.04
N PHE A 80 -33.85 2.68 -7.55
CA PHE A 80 -34.91 2.28 -6.63
C PHE A 80 -34.43 1.57 -5.38
N ASP A 81 -33.28 0.89 -5.39
CA ASP A 81 -32.78 0.16 -4.24
C ASP A 81 -31.96 1.06 -3.30
N VAL A 82 -31.51 2.22 -3.79
CA VAL A 82 -30.79 3.24 -3.01
C VAL A 82 -31.34 4.63 -3.31
N ASP A 83 -31.35 5.51 -2.33
CA ASP A 83 -31.91 6.86 -2.50
C ASP A 83 -31.05 7.72 -3.44
N LYS A 84 -29.75 7.81 -3.16
CA LYS A 84 -28.76 8.52 -3.96
C LYS A 84 -27.53 7.65 -4.16
N TYR A 85 -27.44 7.00 -5.30
CA TYR A 85 -26.36 6.06 -5.58
C TYR A 85 -24.97 6.69 -5.51
N GLU A 86 -24.81 7.99 -5.82
CA GLU A 86 -23.53 8.70 -5.70
C GLU A 86 -23.08 8.87 -4.25
N GLU A 87 -24.02 9.22 -3.36
CA GLU A 87 -23.76 9.33 -1.93
C GLU A 87 -23.54 7.95 -1.31
N PHE A 88 -24.28 6.95 -1.77
CA PHE A 88 -24.09 5.56 -1.38
C PHE A 88 -22.69 5.06 -1.70
N VAL A 89 -22.17 5.34 -2.92
CA VAL A 89 -20.78 5.02 -3.32
C VAL A 89 -19.79 5.62 -2.34
N ARG A 90 -19.94 6.92 -2.01
CA ARG A 90 -19.06 7.61 -1.09
C ARG A 90 -19.01 6.94 0.28
N VAL A 91 -20.16 6.73 0.89
CA VAL A 91 -20.28 6.17 2.24
C VAL A 91 -19.74 4.73 2.30
N GLN A 92 -20.08 3.90 1.30
CA GLN A 92 -19.62 2.52 1.26
C GLN A 92 -18.12 2.40 0.99
N THR A 93 -17.57 3.29 0.17
CA THR A 93 -16.11 3.36 -0.06
C THR A 93 -15.38 3.73 1.23
N ASP A 94 -15.84 4.74 1.97
CA ASP A 94 -15.24 5.12 3.25
C ASP A 94 -15.31 3.99 4.28
N ALA A 95 -16.42 3.23 4.29
CA ALA A 95 -16.57 2.07 5.18
C ALA A 95 -15.61 0.94 4.80
N ALA A 96 -15.42 0.67 3.50
CA ALA A 96 -14.48 -0.33 3.00
C ALA A 96 -13.03 0.03 3.34
N VAL A 97 -12.65 1.30 3.18
CA VAL A 97 -11.32 1.82 3.55
C VAL A 97 -11.03 1.61 5.02
N ARG A 98 -11.98 1.91 5.91
CA ARG A 98 -11.83 1.71 7.36
C ARG A 98 -11.64 0.23 7.71
N LYS A 99 -12.40 -0.66 7.08
CA LYS A 99 -12.28 -2.11 7.28
C LYS A 99 -10.91 -2.61 6.80
N LEU A 100 -10.50 -2.19 5.60
CA LEU A 100 -9.21 -2.56 5.03
C LEU A 100 -8.05 -2.11 5.91
N ALA A 101 -8.03 -0.85 6.33
CA ALA A 101 -6.99 -0.29 7.18
C ALA A 101 -6.85 -1.07 8.51
N GLY A 102 -7.96 -1.49 9.12
CA GLY A 102 -7.92 -2.32 10.33
C GLY A 102 -7.43 -3.75 10.11
N SER A 103 -7.40 -4.23 8.87
CA SER A 103 -6.96 -5.59 8.52
C SER A 103 -5.46 -5.70 8.25
N TYR A 104 -4.81 -4.62 7.86
CA TYR A 104 -3.39 -4.58 7.49
C TYR A 104 -2.63 -3.58 8.35
N SER A 105 -1.37 -3.90 8.68
CA SER A 105 -0.44 -2.94 9.28
C SER A 105 0.08 -1.98 8.21
N TYR A 106 0.38 -0.74 8.61
CA TYR A 106 0.98 0.24 7.67
C TYR A 106 2.34 -0.22 7.16
N ASP A 107 3.20 -0.67 8.07
CA ASP A 107 4.56 -1.12 7.79
C ASP A 107 4.92 -2.28 8.72
N ASN A 108 5.88 -3.10 8.34
CA ASN A 108 6.41 -4.19 9.17
C ASN A 108 7.83 -3.82 9.60
N PHE A 109 8.06 -3.75 10.90
CA PHE A 109 9.36 -3.41 11.47
C PHE A 109 10.19 -4.65 11.84
N ASP A 110 9.55 -5.82 11.88
CA ASP A 110 10.22 -7.08 12.16
C ASP A 110 10.45 -7.84 10.85
N ASP A 111 11.68 -7.89 10.37
CA ASP A 111 12.11 -8.65 9.17
C ASP A 111 11.75 -10.15 9.21
N ALA A 112 11.30 -10.66 10.38
CA ALA A 112 11.00 -12.07 10.59
C ALA A 112 9.62 -12.52 10.10
N GLN A 113 8.72 -11.59 9.79
CA GLN A 113 7.38 -11.94 9.29
C GLN A 113 7.15 -11.28 7.93
N SER A 114 7.04 -12.11 6.88
CA SER A 114 6.64 -11.70 5.53
C SER A 114 5.14 -11.39 5.46
N GLU A 115 4.60 -10.65 6.44
CA GLU A 115 3.21 -10.19 6.38
C GLU A 115 3.07 -9.07 5.33
N ILE A 116 2.02 -9.19 4.52
CA ILE A 116 1.60 -8.14 3.59
C ILE A 116 1.20 -6.90 4.39
N THR A 117 1.79 -5.75 4.06
CA THR A 117 1.46 -4.47 4.69
C THR A 117 0.84 -3.52 3.66
N LEU A 118 0.18 -2.46 4.14
CA LEU A 118 -0.40 -1.43 3.26
C LEU A 118 0.66 -0.80 2.35
N ARG A 119 1.94 -0.80 2.77
CA ARG A 119 3.04 -0.19 2.03
C ARG A 119 3.77 -1.16 1.11
N SER A 120 3.99 -2.40 1.52
CA SER A 120 4.81 -3.37 0.78
C SER A 120 4.02 -4.24 -0.19
N GLY A 121 2.74 -4.52 0.08
CA GLY A 121 1.86 -5.36 -0.72
C GLY A 121 0.76 -4.57 -1.41
N MET A 122 1.10 -3.48 -2.12
CA MET A 122 0.10 -2.58 -2.69
C MET A 122 -0.86 -3.26 -3.68
N ASP A 123 -0.38 -4.22 -4.46
CA ASP A 123 -1.20 -4.88 -5.47
C ASP A 123 -2.25 -5.79 -4.80
N GLU A 124 -1.83 -6.60 -3.83
CA GLU A 124 -2.73 -7.48 -3.06
C GLU A 124 -3.72 -6.68 -2.22
N VAL A 125 -3.27 -5.56 -1.65
CA VAL A 125 -4.12 -4.67 -0.86
C VAL A 125 -5.14 -3.95 -1.74
N ASN A 126 -4.76 -3.50 -2.94
CA ASN A 126 -5.68 -2.90 -3.90
C ASN A 126 -6.71 -3.91 -4.40
N GLU A 127 -6.32 -5.16 -4.66
CA GLU A 127 -7.25 -6.24 -5.02
C GLU A 127 -8.24 -6.54 -3.88
N ALA A 128 -7.78 -6.61 -2.65
CA ALA A 128 -8.65 -6.79 -1.49
C ALA A 128 -9.62 -5.61 -1.31
N LEU A 129 -9.17 -4.37 -1.55
CA LEU A 129 -9.99 -3.17 -1.54
C LEU A 129 -11.06 -3.21 -2.63
N GLU A 130 -10.68 -3.54 -3.86
CA GLU A 130 -11.59 -3.62 -4.99
C GLU A 130 -12.68 -4.67 -4.76
N ASN A 131 -12.32 -5.83 -4.23
CA ASN A 131 -13.26 -6.89 -3.88
C ASN A 131 -14.24 -6.44 -2.80
N GLU A 132 -13.76 -5.82 -1.73
CA GLU A 132 -14.59 -5.31 -0.63
C GLU A 132 -15.57 -4.21 -1.10
N ILE A 133 -15.10 -3.28 -1.95
CA ILE A 133 -15.95 -2.22 -2.50
C ILE A 133 -16.97 -2.82 -3.49
N THR A 134 -16.54 -3.76 -4.33
CA THR A 134 -17.42 -4.42 -5.32
C THR A 134 -18.57 -5.14 -4.63
N GLU A 135 -18.29 -5.91 -3.57
CA GLU A 135 -19.32 -6.60 -2.79
C GLU A 135 -20.38 -5.63 -2.28
N ARG A 136 -19.95 -4.49 -1.72
CA ARG A 136 -20.85 -3.47 -1.16
C ARG A 136 -21.65 -2.72 -2.21
N LEU A 137 -21.05 -2.39 -3.34
CA LEU A 137 -21.68 -1.57 -4.37
C LEU A 137 -22.57 -2.37 -5.33
N THR A 138 -22.42 -3.68 -5.40
CA THR A 138 -23.23 -4.56 -6.26
C THR A 138 -24.72 -4.47 -5.90
N MET A 139 -25.07 -4.29 -4.64
CA MET A 139 -26.45 -4.12 -4.21
C MET A 139 -27.14 -2.87 -4.82
N ALA A 140 -26.38 -1.81 -5.06
CA ALA A 140 -26.84 -0.60 -5.71
C ALA A 140 -26.75 -0.63 -7.26
N GLY A 141 -26.41 -1.77 -7.85
CA GLY A 141 -26.25 -1.92 -9.29
C GLY A 141 -25.05 -1.18 -9.88
N ILE A 142 -24.01 -0.95 -9.09
CA ILE A 142 -22.80 -0.26 -9.46
C ILE A 142 -21.70 -1.29 -9.73
N GLU A 143 -20.97 -1.07 -10.82
CA GLU A 143 -19.79 -1.85 -11.21
C GLU A 143 -18.54 -1.05 -10.90
N VAL A 144 -17.67 -1.62 -10.08
CA VAL A 144 -16.32 -1.12 -9.82
C VAL A 144 -15.44 -1.53 -11.00
N MET A 145 -14.71 -0.60 -11.55
CA MET A 145 -13.77 -0.83 -12.65
C MET A 145 -12.34 -0.90 -12.12
N GLU A 146 -12.06 -0.10 -11.09
CA GLU A 146 -10.77 -0.02 -10.46
C GLU A 146 -10.91 0.64 -9.08
N ALA A 147 -10.21 0.13 -8.09
CA ALA A 147 -10.06 0.76 -6.79
C ALA A 147 -8.61 0.66 -6.33
N ARG A 148 -8.04 1.78 -5.94
CA ARG A 148 -6.65 1.83 -5.46
C ARG A 148 -6.46 2.86 -4.35
N ILE A 149 -5.47 2.61 -3.52
CA ILE A 149 -5.04 3.59 -2.52
C ILE A 149 -4.35 4.75 -3.26
N GLY A 150 -4.84 5.97 -3.05
CA GLY A 150 -4.28 7.20 -3.66
C GLY A 150 -3.27 7.89 -2.75
N TYR A 151 -3.54 7.91 -1.45
CA TYR A 151 -2.67 8.49 -0.43
C TYR A 151 -2.61 7.60 0.81
N LEU A 152 -1.39 7.42 1.32
CA LEU A 152 -1.16 6.63 2.52
C LEU A 152 0.02 7.24 3.30
N ALA A 153 -0.20 7.65 4.53
CA ALA A 153 0.83 8.18 5.42
C ALA A 153 0.45 8.00 6.88
N TYR A 154 1.43 8.00 7.75
CA TYR A 154 1.16 8.15 9.18
C TYR A 154 0.50 9.48 9.50
N ALA A 155 -0.37 9.52 10.49
CA ALA A 155 -0.95 10.75 10.96
C ALA A 155 0.15 11.69 11.52
N PRO A 156 0.01 13.02 11.36
CA PRO A 156 1.06 13.99 11.70
C PRO A 156 1.58 13.87 13.13
N GLU A 157 0.71 13.50 14.07
CA GLU A 157 1.05 13.36 15.49
C GLU A 157 2.08 12.27 15.80
N ILE A 158 2.18 11.23 14.97
CA ILE A 158 3.13 10.12 15.16
C ILE A 158 4.21 10.04 14.08
N ALA A 159 4.07 10.82 12.99
CA ALA A 159 4.94 10.71 11.82
C ALA A 159 6.43 10.87 12.18
N SER A 160 6.78 11.83 13.03
CA SER A 160 8.16 12.06 13.46
C SER A 160 8.72 10.90 14.31
N SER A 161 7.90 10.32 15.17
CA SER A 161 8.31 9.20 16.02
C SER A 161 8.48 7.92 15.18
N MET A 162 7.61 7.69 14.21
CA MET A 162 7.71 6.56 13.29
C MET A 162 8.91 6.67 12.36
N LEU A 163 9.23 7.88 11.89
CA LEU A 163 10.45 8.10 11.11
C LEU A 163 11.72 7.79 11.93
N LYS A 164 11.79 8.23 13.18
CA LYS A 164 12.91 7.88 14.08
C LYS A 164 13.02 6.37 14.30
N ARG A 165 11.88 5.68 14.46
CA ARG A 165 11.85 4.22 14.60
C ARG A 165 12.36 3.54 13.34
N GLN A 166 11.91 3.95 12.14
CA GLN A 166 12.40 3.43 10.86
C GLN A 166 13.92 3.65 10.71
N GLN A 167 14.42 4.84 11.05
CA GLN A 167 15.85 5.13 11.03
C GLN A 167 16.64 4.21 11.98
N ALA A 168 16.16 4.00 13.20
CA ALA A 168 16.81 3.12 14.17
C ALA A 168 16.87 1.67 13.67
N VAL A 169 15.79 1.14 13.12
CA VAL A 169 15.74 -0.21 12.52
C VAL A 169 16.71 -0.31 11.35
N ALA A 170 16.71 0.69 10.45
CA ALA A 170 17.62 0.72 9.30
C ALA A 170 19.10 0.76 9.72
N ILE A 171 19.46 1.53 10.75
CA ILE A 171 20.82 1.59 11.30
C ILE A 171 21.23 0.22 11.87
N VAL A 172 20.36 -0.42 12.64
CA VAL A 172 20.65 -1.75 13.23
C VAL A 172 20.83 -2.80 12.13
N ALA A 173 19.92 -2.80 11.12
CA ALA A 173 20.02 -3.72 9.99
C ALA A 173 21.31 -3.49 9.17
N ALA A 174 21.67 -2.24 8.92
CA ALA A 174 22.92 -1.89 8.24
C ALA A 174 24.15 -2.38 9.04
N ARG A 175 24.17 -2.13 10.35
CA ARG A 175 25.27 -2.61 11.21
C ARG A 175 25.39 -4.14 11.22
N LYS A 176 24.26 -4.85 11.29
CA LYS A 176 24.26 -6.30 11.19
C LYS A 176 24.91 -6.78 9.90
N LYS A 177 24.58 -6.17 8.76
CA LYS A 177 25.16 -6.47 7.46
C LYS A 177 26.67 -6.16 7.38
N ILE A 178 27.11 -5.06 7.99
CA ILE A 178 28.53 -4.71 8.08
C ILE A 178 29.29 -5.78 8.88
N VAL A 179 28.75 -6.18 10.05
CA VAL A 179 29.40 -7.20 10.90
C VAL A 179 29.44 -8.56 10.20
N GLU A 180 28.34 -9.00 9.59
CA GLU A 180 28.29 -10.24 8.80
C GLU A 180 29.34 -10.23 7.66
N GLY A 181 29.42 -9.11 6.93
CA GLY A 181 30.42 -8.93 5.88
C GLY A 181 31.85 -8.93 6.41
N ALA A 182 32.10 -8.24 7.54
CA ALA A 182 33.42 -8.18 8.17
C ALA A 182 33.89 -9.58 8.65
N VAL A 183 33.00 -10.34 9.29
CA VAL A 183 33.31 -11.72 9.71
C VAL A 183 33.64 -12.59 8.51
N GLY A 184 32.86 -12.56 7.44
CA GLY A 184 33.15 -13.31 6.21
C GLY A 184 34.48 -12.94 5.59
N MET A 185 34.83 -11.64 5.52
CA MET A 185 36.12 -11.18 5.02
C MET A 185 37.30 -11.66 5.87
N VAL A 186 37.13 -11.68 7.19
CA VAL A 186 38.17 -12.18 8.12
C VAL A 186 38.34 -13.69 7.98
N GLU A 187 37.24 -14.44 7.89
CA GLU A 187 37.27 -15.88 7.66
C GLU A 187 37.99 -16.23 6.34
N ASP A 188 37.65 -15.58 5.24
CA ASP A 188 38.28 -15.78 3.94
C ASP A 188 39.77 -15.43 3.98
N ALA A 189 40.17 -14.35 4.65
CA ALA A 189 41.54 -13.95 4.81
C ALA A 189 42.36 -14.99 5.58
N LEU A 190 41.82 -15.49 6.70
CA LEU A 190 42.47 -16.51 7.51
C LEU A 190 42.64 -17.85 6.76
N LEU A 191 41.61 -18.27 6.02
CA LEU A 191 41.64 -19.48 5.20
C LEU A 191 42.75 -19.39 4.14
N ARG A 192 42.83 -18.31 3.37
CA ARG A 192 43.83 -18.10 2.32
C ARG A 192 45.26 -18.04 2.89
N LEU A 193 45.46 -17.32 4.00
CA LEU A 193 46.78 -17.26 4.65
C LEU A 193 47.23 -18.60 5.20
N SER A 194 46.30 -19.46 5.65
CA SER A 194 46.60 -20.82 6.11
C SER A 194 46.92 -21.77 4.95
N GLU A 195 46.16 -21.70 3.83
CA GLU A 195 46.38 -22.54 2.65
C GLU A 195 47.72 -22.25 1.98
N ASP A 196 48.10 -20.98 1.84
CA ASP A 196 49.32 -20.54 1.20
C ASP A 196 50.58 -20.73 2.08
N LYS A 197 50.40 -21.24 3.33
CA LYS A 197 51.47 -21.40 4.35
C LYS A 197 52.35 -20.16 4.53
N ILE A 198 51.76 -18.99 4.34
CA ILE A 198 52.50 -17.71 4.43
C ILE A 198 52.87 -17.42 5.89
N ILE A 199 52.02 -17.82 6.84
CA ILE A 199 52.28 -17.59 8.27
C ILE A 199 51.72 -18.76 9.07
N ASP A 200 52.51 -19.27 9.99
CA ASP A 200 52.07 -20.22 11.02
C ASP A 200 51.58 -19.43 12.23
N PHE A 201 50.24 -19.37 12.38
CA PHE A 201 49.61 -18.58 13.44
C PHE A 201 49.42 -19.43 14.70
N ASP A 202 49.99 -18.99 15.78
CA ASP A 202 49.57 -19.36 17.12
C ASP A 202 48.14 -18.85 17.41
N GLU A 203 47.34 -19.56 18.19
CA GLU A 203 45.90 -19.22 18.47
C GLU A 203 45.76 -17.81 19.06
N ASP A 204 46.70 -17.37 19.93
CA ASP A 204 46.69 -16.04 20.52
C ASP A 204 46.93 -14.93 19.47
N LYS A 205 47.78 -15.19 18.51
CA LYS A 205 48.07 -14.26 17.41
C LYS A 205 46.88 -14.18 16.44
N LYS A 206 46.20 -15.32 16.15
CA LYS A 206 44.96 -15.31 15.38
C LYS A 206 43.89 -14.47 16.03
N ALA A 207 43.63 -14.67 17.35
CA ALA A 207 42.63 -13.91 18.10
C ALA A 207 42.91 -12.41 18.07
N SER A 208 44.18 -12.01 18.23
CA SER A 208 44.60 -10.61 18.18
C SER A 208 44.38 -10.01 16.79
N MET A 209 44.73 -10.74 15.74
CA MET A 209 44.55 -10.31 14.35
C MET A 209 43.06 -10.15 13.99
N VAL A 210 42.24 -11.14 14.34
CA VAL A 210 40.78 -11.09 14.16
C VAL A 210 40.18 -9.87 14.85
N SER A 211 40.55 -9.64 16.12
CA SER A 211 40.07 -8.49 16.87
C SER A 211 40.45 -7.16 16.21
N ASN A 212 41.68 -7.01 15.76
CA ASN A 212 42.17 -5.80 15.08
C ASN A 212 41.44 -5.58 13.75
N LEU A 213 41.29 -6.63 12.92
CA LEU A 213 40.58 -6.55 11.67
C LEU A 213 39.11 -6.19 11.84
N LEU A 214 38.40 -6.80 12.81
CA LEU A 214 37.02 -6.49 13.09
C LEU A 214 36.83 -5.05 13.57
N VAL A 215 37.73 -4.51 14.38
CA VAL A 215 37.72 -3.12 14.81
C VAL A 215 37.81 -2.16 13.62
N VAL A 216 38.70 -2.46 12.68
CA VAL A 216 38.89 -1.64 11.46
C VAL A 216 37.71 -1.77 10.52
N LEU A 217 37.21 -2.99 10.28
CA LEU A 217 36.16 -3.26 9.32
C LEU A 217 34.74 -2.85 9.84
N CYS A 218 34.51 -2.91 11.14
CA CYS A 218 33.24 -2.54 11.77
C CYS A 218 33.22 -1.10 12.29
N GLY A 219 34.32 -0.38 12.25
CA GLY A 219 34.44 1.00 12.73
C GLY A 219 33.68 1.99 11.84
N ASP A 220 32.98 2.97 12.45
CA ASP A 220 32.29 4.06 11.74
C ASP A 220 33.23 5.14 11.17
N LYS A 221 34.51 5.11 11.56
CA LYS A 221 35.54 6.07 11.13
C LYS A 221 36.65 5.35 10.39
N GLU A 222 37.20 6.00 9.35
CA GLU A 222 38.40 5.52 8.68
C GLU A 222 39.53 5.35 9.68
N ALA A 223 40.13 4.14 9.70
CA ALA A 223 41.26 3.87 10.55
C ALA A 223 42.48 4.63 10.01
N THR A 224 43.04 5.55 10.81
CA THR A 224 44.33 6.16 10.51
C THR A 224 45.42 5.22 10.98
N PRO A 225 46.30 4.70 10.07
CA PRO A 225 47.37 3.80 10.44
C PRO A 225 48.38 4.59 11.30
N VAL A 226 48.56 4.16 12.54
CA VAL A 226 49.66 4.62 13.39
C VAL A 226 50.82 3.66 13.22
N ILE A 227 51.82 4.06 12.46
CA ILE A 227 53.08 3.30 12.33
C ILE A 227 53.89 3.57 13.59
N ASN A 228 53.95 2.59 14.45
CA ASN A 228 54.89 2.65 15.58
C ASN A 228 56.28 2.27 15.07
N THR A 229 57.08 3.27 14.74
CA THR A 229 58.51 3.08 14.42
C THR A 229 59.29 2.84 15.72
N GLY A 230 58.82 1.90 16.55
CA GLY A 230 59.47 1.53 17.78
C GLY A 230 60.91 1.17 17.52
N THR A 231 61.76 1.79 18.29
CA THR A 231 63.19 1.60 18.40
C THR A 231 63.63 0.17 18.08
N LEU A 232 64.32 0.01 16.94
CA LEU A 232 65.19 -1.10 16.71
C LEU A 232 66.31 -0.98 17.77
N HIS A 233 66.17 -1.62 18.88
CA HIS A 233 67.25 -1.87 19.79
C HIS A 233 68.09 -3.02 19.23
N SER A 234 69.30 -2.63 18.85
CA SER A 234 70.48 -3.45 18.60
C SER A 234 70.66 -4.55 19.62
#